data_74377cad0170bd3815dc117f8a761cf1
#
_entry.id   74377cad0170bd3815dc117f8a761cf1
#
_cell.length_a   1.000
_cell.length_b   1.000
_cell.length_c   1.000
_cell.angle_alpha   90.00
_cell.angle_beta   90.00
_cell.angle_gamma   90.00
#
_symmetry.space_group_name_H-M   'P 1'
#
loop_
_entity.id
_entity.type
_entity.pdbx_description
1 polymer ?
#
loop_
_entity_poly.entity_id
_entity_poly.type
_entity_poly.pdbx_seq_one_letter_code
_entity_poly.pdbx_strand_id
1 'polypeptide(L)'
;MCIRDRITAESTADERRAAYGCDVTYASVNEVGFDVLRDHLVDDVDTLVSPTADVAVVDEADSVLVDEALVPLVLAGSIDQDVSADDVLDAVRSLDADTDWEVHAERRNVFLTDAGAEKLEDALGGIDLYSEEHVGTTLVRVNLTLHAEVLVRRDVDYIVRDGRVQLVNASRGRVAELQRWPDGLQAAVEAKEGLERTQTGQVLDTVTVQALMGRYKRVCGMTGTALAAGEQLRTFYGLGVSVVEPNEPLVRVDEVDRVYATAPEKTAAVVAAVVEAHATGQPVLVGTHDVEESEDLSLIHI
;
A
#
# COMPACT_ATOMS: atom_id res chain seq x y z
N MET A 1 -26.56 23.39 -13.74
CA MET A 1 -26.11 23.30 -12.35
C MET A 1 -26.00 21.82 -12.03
N CYS A 2 -24.79 21.28 -11.85
CA CYS A 2 -24.59 19.88 -11.54
C CYS A 2 -24.69 19.70 -10.01
N ILE A 3 -25.66 18.88 -9.53
CA ILE A 3 -25.85 18.67 -8.10
C ILE A 3 -24.79 17.71 -7.55
N ARG A 4 -24.34 16.77 -8.39
CA ARG A 4 -23.35 15.75 -8.01
C ARG A 4 -22.52 15.32 -9.20
N ASP A 5 -21.24 15.02 -8.94
CA ASP A 5 -20.33 14.45 -9.92
C ASP A 5 -19.32 13.53 -9.23
N ARG A 6 -18.43 12.91 -9.99
CA ARG A 6 -17.40 11.97 -9.50
C ARG A 6 -16.03 12.28 -10.09
N ILE A 7 -14.99 11.94 -9.32
CA ILE A 7 -13.61 12.00 -9.76
C ILE A 7 -13.04 10.58 -9.77
N THR A 8 -12.36 10.25 -10.86
CA THR A 8 -11.66 8.98 -11.07
C THR A 8 -10.21 9.25 -11.44
N ALA A 9 -9.38 8.20 -11.47
CA ALA A 9 -7.98 8.29 -11.89
C ALA A 9 -7.80 8.84 -13.31
N GLU A 10 -8.80 8.63 -14.18
CA GLU A 10 -8.79 9.09 -15.59
C GLU A 10 -9.27 10.54 -15.75
N SER A 11 -9.85 11.16 -14.71
CA SER A 11 -10.38 12.51 -14.79
C SER A 11 -9.28 13.54 -15.02
N THR A 12 -9.46 14.39 -16.02
CA THR A 12 -8.60 15.53 -16.32
C THR A 12 -8.73 16.64 -15.28
N ALA A 13 -7.78 17.58 -15.23
CA ALA A 13 -7.83 18.72 -14.30
C ALA A 13 -9.11 19.56 -14.46
N ASP A 14 -9.58 19.76 -15.69
CA ASP A 14 -10.80 20.52 -15.97
C ASP A 14 -12.05 19.78 -15.49
N GLU A 15 -12.13 18.47 -15.71
CA GLU A 15 -13.21 17.63 -15.19
C GLU A 15 -13.22 17.60 -13.66
N ARG A 16 -12.04 17.52 -13.03
CA ARG A 16 -11.91 17.58 -11.57
C ARG A 16 -12.41 18.90 -11.01
N ARG A 17 -12.00 20.04 -11.60
CA ARG A 17 -12.52 21.37 -11.21
C ARG A 17 -14.04 21.46 -11.36
N ALA A 18 -14.58 20.94 -12.46
CA ALA A 18 -16.02 20.90 -12.68
C ALA A 18 -16.76 20.05 -11.66
N ALA A 19 -16.21 18.87 -11.34
CA ALA A 19 -16.77 17.97 -10.34
C ALA A 19 -16.74 18.58 -8.92
N TYR A 20 -15.63 19.18 -8.53
CA TYR A 20 -15.52 19.89 -7.24
C TYR A 20 -16.42 21.14 -7.16
N GLY A 21 -16.83 21.71 -8.29
CA GLY A 21 -17.81 22.78 -8.36
C GLY A 21 -19.26 22.33 -8.14
N CYS A 22 -19.53 21.03 -8.01
CA CYS A 22 -20.86 20.50 -7.68
C CYS A 22 -21.13 20.55 -6.17
N ASP A 23 -22.40 20.43 -5.78
CA ASP A 23 -22.80 20.41 -4.35
C ASP A 23 -22.27 19.16 -3.65
N VAL A 24 -22.15 18.04 -4.37
CA VAL A 24 -21.62 16.76 -3.88
C VAL A 24 -20.64 16.18 -4.90
N THR A 25 -19.43 15.85 -4.44
CA THR A 25 -18.41 15.18 -5.24
C THR A 25 -18.09 13.83 -4.64
N TYR A 26 -18.15 12.78 -5.46
CA TYR A 26 -17.69 11.43 -5.09
C TYR A 26 -16.27 11.21 -5.59
N ALA A 27 -15.38 10.84 -4.70
CA ALA A 27 -13.99 10.51 -5.04
C ALA A 27 -13.44 9.50 -4.04
N SER A 28 -12.42 8.73 -4.45
CA SER A 28 -11.64 7.98 -3.47
C SER A 28 -10.76 8.93 -2.65
N VAL A 29 -10.41 8.52 -1.44
CA VAL A 29 -9.52 9.31 -0.57
C VAL A 29 -8.17 9.59 -1.25
N ASN A 30 -7.68 8.65 -2.06
CA ASN A 30 -6.44 8.80 -2.79
C ASN A 30 -6.53 9.89 -3.85
N GLU A 31 -7.61 9.93 -4.64
CA GLU A 31 -7.80 10.97 -5.67
C GLU A 31 -7.85 12.37 -5.05
N VAL A 32 -8.58 12.53 -3.95
CA VAL A 32 -8.64 13.81 -3.23
C VAL A 32 -7.27 14.19 -2.67
N GLY A 33 -6.55 13.25 -2.08
CA GLY A 33 -5.23 13.49 -1.53
C GLY A 33 -4.20 13.86 -2.61
N PHE A 34 -4.21 13.18 -3.76
CA PHE A 34 -3.34 13.53 -4.87
C PHE A 34 -3.69 14.87 -5.51
N ASP A 35 -4.97 15.26 -5.54
CA ASP A 35 -5.36 16.60 -6.00
C ASP A 35 -4.78 17.67 -5.08
N VAL A 36 -4.87 17.47 -3.76
CA VAL A 36 -4.25 18.38 -2.77
C VAL A 36 -2.73 18.47 -2.94
N LEU A 37 -2.04 17.33 -3.14
CA LEU A 37 -0.60 17.31 -3.34
C LEU A 37 -0.19 18.01 -4.65
N ARG A 38 -0.95 17.83 -5.72
CA ARG A 38 -0.72 18.54 -6.98
C ARG A 38 -0.91 20.04 -6.84
N ASP A 39 -1.95 20.46 -6.12
CA ASP A 39 -2.23 21.87 -5.86
C ASP A 39 -1.13 22.57 -5.05
N HIS A 40 -0.41 21.84 -4.20
CA HIS A 40 0.74 22.41 -3.48
C HIS A 40 1.94 22.75 -4.38
N LEU A 41 2.00 22.17 -5.58
CA LEU A 41 3.07 22.41 -6.57
C LEU A 41 2.72 23.47 -7.62
N VAL A 42 1.53 24.05 -7.54
CA VAL A 42 1.04 25.03 -8.55
C VAL A 42 1.44 26.43 -8.16
N ASP A 43 1.97 27.19 -9.07
CA ASP A 43 2.33 28.59 -8.86
C ASP A 43 1.18 29.56 -9.13
N ASP A 44 0.11 29.13 -9.81
CA ASP A 44 -1.04 29.94 -10.19
C ASP A 44 -2.32 29.44 -9.52
N VAL A 45 -2.95 30.30 -8.73
CA VAL A 45 -4.19 30.02 -8.00
C VAL A 45 -5.34 29.62 -8.91
N ASP A 46 -5.37 30.14 -10.15
CA ASP A 46 -6.43 29.83 -11.12
C ASP A 46 -6.31 28.38 -11.66
N THR A 47 -5.18 27.74 -11.45
CA THR A 47 -4.96 26.33 -11.85
C THR A 47 -5.26 25.31 -10.76
N LEU A 48 -5.55 25.75 -9.53
CA LEU A 48 -5.94 24.88 -8.42
C LEU A 48 -7.17 24.03 -8.79
N VAL A 49 -7.15 22.81 -8.33
CA VAL A 49 -8.20 21.81 -8.59
C VAL A 49 -9.06 21.58 -7.35
N SER A 50 -8.44 21.51 -6.17
CA SER A 50 -9.14 21.16 -4.94
C SER A 50 -10.02 22.30 -4.44
N PRO A 51 -11.23 21.98 -3.96
CA PRO A 51 -12.15 23.01 -3.41
C PRO A 51 -11.78 23.35 -1.97
N THR A 52 -12.51 24.31 -1.44
CA THR A 52 -12.54 24.53 0.00
C THR A 52 -13.12 23.28 0.70
N ALA A 53 -12.37 22.72 1.65
CA ALA A 53 -12.75 21.51 2.36
C ALA A 53 -13.80 21.78 3.45
N ASP A 54 -15.09 21.74 3.09
CA ASP A 54 -16.19 22.03 4.01
C ASP A 54 -16.63 20.77 4.78
N VAL A 55 -17.12 19.75 4.10
CA VAL A 55 -17.65 18.53 4.71
C VAL A 55 -17.11 17.31 3.98
N ALA A 56 -16.59 16.34 4.73
CA ALA A 56 -16.30 15.00 4.23
C ALA A 56 -17.27 14.00 4.83
N VAL A 57 -17.87 13.16 3.97
CA VAL A 57 -18.65 11.99 4.34
C VAL A 57 -17.88 10.77 3.88
N VAL A 58 -17.36 10.00 4.82
CA VAL A 58 -16.46 8.88 4.55
C VAL A 58 -17.21 7.55 4.63
N ASP A 59 -17.24 6.82 3.53
CA ASP A 59 -17.73 5.45 3.51
C ASP A 59 -16.60 4.51 3.93
N GLU A 60 -16.93 3.37 4.57
CA GLU A 60 -15.97 2.47 5.20
C GLU A 60 -14.99 3.22 6.13
N ALA A 61 -15.57 4.03 7.03
CA ALA A 61 -14.84 5.02 7.81
C ALA A 61 -13.76 4.45 8.74
N ASP A 62 -13.90 3.24 9.24
CA ASP A 62 -12.86 2.55 10.02
C ASP A 62 -11.62 2.21 9.16
N SER A 63 -11.82 1.66 7.98
CA SER A 63 -10.72 1.38 7.05
C SER A 63 -9.98 2.66 6.64
N VAL A 64 -10.72 3.69 6.24
CA VAL A 64 -10.13 4.93 5.71
C VAL A 64 -9.51 5.78 6.82
N LEU A 65 -10.23 5.96 7.95
CA LEU A 65 -9.83 6.90 9.00
C LEU A 65 -8.94 6.27 10.09
N VAL A 66 -8.90 4.93 10.18
CA VAL A 66 -8.11 4.24 11.21
C VAL A 66 -7.02 3.37 10.58
N ASP A 67 -7.37 2.40 9.73
CA ASP A 67 -6.39 1.48 9.16
C ASP A 67 -5.41 2.18 8.22
N GLU A 68 -5.89 3.12 7.41
CA GLU A 68 -5.08 3.87 6.44
C GLU A 68 -4.66 5.27 6.94
N ALA A 69 -5.03 5.66 8.15
CA ALA A 69 -4.85 7.01 8.69
C ALA A 69 -3.44 7.58 8.53
N LEU A 70 -2.43 6.76 8.80
CA LEU A 70 -1.01 7.14 8.79
C LEU A 70 -0.28 6.72 7.51
N VAL A 71 -0.96 6.08 6.57
CA VAL A 71 -0.36 5.74 5.27
C VAL A 71 -0.18 7.03 4.48
N PRO A 72 1.07 7.41 4.12
CA PRO A 72 1.29 8.63 3.36
C PRO A 72 0.91 8.42 1.90
N LEU A 73 0.16 9.36 1.34
CA LEU A 73 0.09 9.57 -0.09
C LEU A 73 1.33 10.38 -0.48
N VAL A 74 2.09 9.88 -1.45
CA VAL A 74 3.37 10.45 -1.85
C VAL A 74 3.30 10.89 -3.31
N LEU A 75 3.55 12.16 -3.56
CA LEU A 75 3.72 12.67 -4.91
C LEU A 75 5.23 12.69 -5.23
N ALA A 76 5.63 11.87 -6.20
CA ALA A 76 7.01 11.78 -6.64
C ALA A 76 7.19 12.39 -8.03
N GLY A 77 8.28 13.15 -8.19
CA GLY A 77 8.79 13.63 -9.49
C GLY A 77 9.92 12.73 -9.98
N SER A 78 10.11 12.61 -11.27
CA SER A 78 11.23 11.87 -11.84
C SER A 78 12.50 12.72 -11.84
N ILE A 79 13.60 12.17 -11.30
CA ILE A 79 14.95 12.67 -11.54
C ILE A 79 15.65 11.64 -12.40
N ASP A 80 16.23 12.06 -13.53
CA ASP A 80 17.17 11.24 -14.27
C ASP A 80 18.43 11.03 -13.42
N GLN A 81 18.56 9.86 -12.84
CA GLN A 81 19.80 9.41 -12.23
C GLN A 81 20.41 8.32 -13.08
N ASP A 82 21.51 8.69 -13.70
CA ASP A 82 22.41 7.81 -14.43
C ASP A 82 23.18 6.94 -13.42
N VAL A 83 22.71 5.73 -13.12
CA VAL A 83 23.52 4.77 -12.33
C VAL A 83 23.19 3.33 -12.72
N SER A 84 24.24 2.60 -13.12
CA SER A 84 24.23 1.15 -13.29
C SER A 84 23.97 0.46 -11.93
N ALA A 85 22.71 0.15 -11.63
CA ALA A 85 22.34 -0.52 -10.40
C ALA A 85 22.47 -2.06 -10.50
N ASP A 86 22.95 -2.59 -11.63
CA ASP A 86 23.15 -4.03 -11.83
C ASP A 86 24.33 -4.54 -11.00
N ASP A 87 25.42 -3.74 -10.88
CA ASP A 87 26.58 -4.12 -10.09
C ASP A 87 26.25 -4.31 -8.60
N VAL A 88 25.37 -3.43 -8.05
CA VAL A 88 24.94 -3.56 -6.65
C VAL A 88 24.03 -4.76 -6.44
N LEU A 89 23.14 -5.05 -7.38
CA LEU A 89 22.26 -6.21 -7.30
C LEU A 89 23.06 -7.54 -7.30
N ASP A 90 24.02 -7.65 -8.21
CA ASP A 90 24.87 -8.83 -8.31
C ASP A 90 25.75 -9.00 -7.06
N ALA A 91 26.30 -7.90 -6.54
CA ALA A 91 27.06 -7.90 -5.30
C ALA A 91 26.20 -8.35 -4.09
N VAL A 92 25.00 -7.80 -3.94
CA VAL A 92 24.07 -8.20 -2.86
C VAL A 92 23.65 -9.67 -2.98
N ARG A 93 23.41 -10.18 -4.19
CA ARG A 93 23.07 -11.59 -4.42
C ARG A 93 24.23 -12.55 -4.14
N SER A 94 25.45 -12.07 -4.10
CA SER A 94 26.62 -12.86 -3.72
C SER A 94 26.77 -13.06 -2.22
N LEU A 95 25.98 -12.39 -1.39
CA LEU A 95 26.02 -12.49 0.07
C LEU A 95 25.37 -13.79 0.55
N ASP A 96 25.96 -14.38 1.59
CA ASP A 96 25.46 -15.59 2.24
C ASP A 96 24.53 -15.22 3.41
N ALA A 97 23.38 -15.88 3.46
CA ALA A 97 22.48 -15.77 4.58
C ALA A 97 23.16 -16.22 5.88
N ASP A 98 22.82 -15.59 6.99
CA ASP A 98 23.30 -15.89 8.36
C ASP A 98 24.75 -15.47 8.67
N THR A 99 25.59 -15.19 7.66
CA THR A 99 26.96 -14.70 7.86
C THR A 99 27.14 -13.25 7.46
N ASP A 100 26.57 -12.85 6.33
CA ASP A 100 26.82 -11.56 5.71
C ASP A 100 25.73 -10.52 6.03
N TRP A 101 24.55 -10.98 6.45
CA TRP A 101 23.45 -10.13 6.90
C TRP A 101 22.58 -10.80 7.96
N GLU A 102 21.88 -9.99 8.74
CA GLU A 102 20.97 -10.43 9.80
C GLU A 102 19.59 -9.78 9.63
N VAL A 103 18.53 -10.56 9.88
CA VAL A 103 17.15 -10.05 9.90
C VAL A 103 16.73 -9.78 11.33
N HIS A 104 16.19 -8.61 11.60
CA HIS A 104 15.61 -8.30 12.91
C HIS A 104 14.50 -9.29 13.29
N ALA A 105 14.36 -9.60 14.59
CA ALA A 105 13.42 -10.61 15.11
C ALA A 105 11.97 -10.41 14.63
N GLU A 106 11.55 -9.16 14.38
CA GLU A 106 10.23 -8.82 13.86
C GLU A 106 10.16 -8.83 12.32
N ARG A 107 11.22 -9.21 11.63
CA ARG A 107 11.37 -9.21 10.16
C ARG A 107 11.01 -7.89 9.47
N ARG A 108 11.20 -6.77 10.17
CA ARG A 108 10.93 -5.43 9.61
C ARG A 108 12.15 -4.79 8.97
N ASN A 109 13.35 -5.20 9.38
CA ASN A 109 14.62 -4.69 8.87
C ASN A 109 15.63 -5.81 8.67
N VAL A 110 16.54 -5.60 7.75
CA VAL A 110 17.73 -6.41 7.49
C VAL A 110 18.97 -5.53 7.59
N PHE A 111 20.03 -6.05 8.17
CA PHE A 111 21.29 -5.33 8.40
C PHE A 111 22.45 -6.14 7.87
N LEU A 112 23.42 -5.47 7.26
CA LEU A 112 24.70 -6.07 6.94
C LEU A 112 25.49 -6.34 8.22
N THR A 113 26.19 -7.45 8.25
CA THR A 113 27.27 -7.69 9.24
C THR A 113 28.55 -7.04 8.76
N ASP A 114 29.56 -6.94 9.64
CA ASP A 114 30.88 -6.43 9.26
C ASP A 114 31.47 -7.27 8.12
N ALA A 115 31.30 -8.60 8.14
CA ALA A 115 31.76 -9.51 7.09
C ALA A 115 31.04 -9.27 5.76
N GLY A 116 29.72 -9.01 5.82
CA GLY A 116 28.94 -8.67 4.62
C GLY A 116 29.34 -7.33 4.02
N ALA A 117 29.66 -6.33 4.85
CA ALA A 117 30.14 -5.05 4.40
C ALA A 117 31.49 -5.17 3.69
N GLU A 118 32.48 -5.86 4.29
CA GLU A 118 33.79 -6.12 3.67
C GLU A 118 33.66 -6.84 2.33
N LYS A 119 32.79 -7.87 2.25
CA LYS A 119 32.54 -8.63 1.02
C LYS A 119 31.93 -7.76 -0.09
N LEU A 120 31.01 -6.85 0.28
CA LEU A 120 30.43 -5.91 -0.67
C LEU A 120 31.43 -4.85 -1.14
N GLU A 121 32.25 -4.32 -0.25
CA GLU A 121 33.29 -3.36 -0.58
C GLU A 121 34.27 -3.96 -1.60
N ASP A 122 34.70 -5.20 -1.40
CA ASP A 122 35.54 -5.92 -2.35
C ASP A 122 34.82 -6.16 -3.69
N ALA A 123 33.54 -6.60 -3.68
CA ALA A 123 32.77 -6.86 -4.88
C ALA A 123 32.49 -5.58 -5.70
N LEU A 124 32.40 -4.44 -5.04
CA LEU A 124 32.16 -3.14 -5.68
C LEU A 124 33.46 -2.39 -6.04
N GLY A 125 34.58 -3.09 -6.08
CA GLY A 125 35.85 -2.55 -6.56
C GLY A 125 36.75 -1.96 -5.48
N GLY A 126 36.56 -2.35 -4.22
CA GLY A 126 37.40 -1.91 -3.09
C GLY A 126 37.04 -0.52 -2.57
N ILE A 127 35.75 -0.16 -2.69
CA ILE A 127 35.24 1.11 -2.14
C ILE A 127 35.02 0.99 -0.63
N ASP A 128 35.11 2.09 0.10
CA ASP A 128 34.67 2.20 1.49
C ASP A 128 33.20 2.67 1.52
N LEU A 129 32.28 1.76 1.85
CA LEU A 129 30.83 2.02 1.88
C LEU A 129 30.42 3.09 2.90
N TYR A 130 31.21 3.27 3.96
CA TYR A 130 30.92 4.20 5.04
C TYR A 130 31.64 5.55 4.86
N SER A 131 32.38 5.75 3.76
CA SER A 131 32.98 7.05 3.43
C SER A 131 31.91 8.12 3.15
N GLU A 132 32.27 9.40 3.29
CA GLU A 132 31.38 10.53 2.98
C GLU A 132 30.85 10.49 1.53
N GLU A 133 31.61 9.92 0.60
CA GLU A 133 31.23 9.78 -0.80
C GLU A 133 30.15 8.73 -1.02
N HIS A 134 30.19 7.60 -0.29
CA HIS A 134 29.36 6.44 -0.54
C HIS A 134 28.21 6.24 0.45
N VAL A 135 28.28 6.83 1.66
CA VAL A 135 27.27 6.64 2.71
C VAL A 135 25.88 7.13 2.30
N GLY A 136 25.80 8.23 1.56
CA GLY A 136 24.53 8.81 1.07
C GLY A 136 24.06 8.26 -0.28
N THR A 137 24.83 7.45 -0.95
CA THR A 137 24.60 6.98 -2.32
C THR A 137 24.65 5.45 -2.40
N THR A 138 25.85 4.90 -2.49
CA THR A 138 26.06 3.44 -2.69
C THR A 138 25.55 2.62 -1.51
N LEU A 139 25.81 3.02 -0.26
CA LEU A 139 25.33 2.32 0.93
C LEU A 139 23.79 2.31 1.01
N VAL A 140 23.14 3.43 0.67
CA VAL A 140 21.67 3.51 0.63
C VAL A 140 21.12 2.52 -0.41
N ARG A 141 21.74 2.44 -1.59
CA ARG A 141 21.33 1.49 -2.64
C ARG A 141 21.55 0.04 -2.23
N VAL A 142 22.66 -0.27 -1.60
CA VAL A 142 22.95 -1.60 -1.05
C VAL A 142 21.87 -2.00 -0.04
N ASN A 143 21.55 -1.12 0.90
CA ASN A 143 20.51 -1.39 1.91
C ASN A 143 19.12 -1.58 1.29
N LEU A 144 18.75 -0.77 0.30
CA LEU A 144 17.47 -0.92 -0.40
C LEU A 144 17.41 -2.22 -1.20
N THR A 145 18.50 -2.59 -1.88
CA THR A 145 18.59 -3.84 -2.63
C THR A 145 18.53 -5.05 -1.71
N LEU A 146 19.26 -5.03 -0.60
CA LEU A 146 19.22 -6.08 0.43
C LEU A 146 17.83 -6.21 1.03
N HIS A 147 17.18 -5.09 1.33
CA HIS A 147 15.80 -5.07 1.83
C HIS A 147 14.82 -5.68 0.81
N ALA A 148 14.94 -5.31 -0.46
CA ALA A 148 14.11 -5.84 -1.53
C ALA A 148 14.30 -7.36 -1.72
N GLU A 149 15.55 -7.85 -1.68
CA GLU A 149 15.86 -9.28 -1.87
C GLU A 149 15.40 -10.13 -0.69
N VAL A 150 15.56 -9.66 0.55
CA VAL A 150 15.37 -10.47 1.77
C VAL A 150 13.96 -10.34 2.35
N LEU A 151 13.38 -9.14 2.35
CA LEU A 151 12.15 -8.85 3.09
C LEU A 151 10.93 -8.69 2.20
N VAL A 152 11.08 -8.18 0.97
CA VAL A 152 9.94 -7.92 0.08
C VAL A 152 9.64 -9.16 -0.77
N ARG A 153 8.46 -9.74 -0.59
CA ARG A 153 8.08 -11.03 -1.18
C ARG A 153 7.10 -10.83 -2.33
N ARG A 154 7.40 -11.50 -3.46
CA ARG A 154 6.47 -11.59 -4.58
C ARG A 154 5.21 -12.34 -4.16
N ASP A 155 4.08 -11.96 -4.72
CA ASP A 155 2.73 -12.50 -4.52
C ASP A 155 2.15 -12.31 -3.10
N VAL A 156 2.93 -11.65 -2.21
CA VAL A 156 2.52 -11.23 -0.86
C VAL A 156 2.53 -9.71 -0.75
N ASP A 157 3.69 -9.07 -0.99
CA ASP A 157 3.86 -7.63 -0.87
C ASP A 157 3.64 -6.91 -2.20
N TYR A 158 3.86 -7.62 -3.32
CA TYR A 158 3.64 -7.12 -4.68
C TYR A 158 3.35 -8.25 -5.66
N ILE A 159 2.80 -7.89 -6.81
CA ILE A 159 2.68 -8.76 -7.99
C ILE A 159 3.40 -8.13 -9.17
N VAL A 160 3.77 -8.97 -10.15
CA VAL A 160 4.26 -8.52 -11.46
C VAL A 160 3.16 -8.73 -12.47
N ARG A 161 2.64 -7.64 -13.06
CA ARG A 161 1.63 -7.67 -14.11
C ARG A 161 2.01 -6.70 -15.21
N ASP A 162 1.89 -7.13 -16.46
CA ASP A 162 2.18 -6.33 -17.67
C ASP A 162 3.59 -5.71 -17.63
N GLY A 163 4.58 -6.46 -17.12
CA GLY A 163 5.97 -6.00 -17.00
C GLY A 163 6.20 -4.91 -15.95
N ARG A 164 5.29 -4.75 -14.98
CA ARG A 164 5.37 -3.76 -13.92
C ARG A 164 5.16 -4.39 -12.54
N VAL A 165 5.88 -3.87 -11.56
CA VAL A 165 5.65 -4.19 -10.15
C VAL A 165 4.47 -3.37 -9.64
N GLN A 166 3.49 -4.03 -9.06
CA GLN A 166 2.31 -3.41 -8.45
C GLN A 166 2.20 -3.87 -6.99
N LEU A 167 2.07 -2.92 -6.07
CA LEU A 167 1.96 -3.23 -4.65
C LEU A 167 0.64 -3.94 -4.34
N VAL A 168 0.70 -4.86 -3.38
CA VAL A 168 -0.48 -5.44 -2.74
C VAL A 168 -0.70 -4.72 -1.41
N ASN A 169 -1.86 -4.12 -1.25
CA ASN A 169 -2.24 -3.55 0.05
C ASN A 169 -2.55 -4.69 1.02
N ALA A 170 -1.68 -4.88 2.02
CA ALA A 170 -1.77 -5.97 2.98
C ALA A 170 -3.09 -6.00 3.77
N SER A 171 -3.69 -4.84 4.05
CA SER A 171 -4.96 -4.76 4.78
C SER A 171 -6.19 -5.07 3.92
N ARG A 172 -6.09 -4.88 2.60
CA ARG A 172 -7.22 -5.09 1.67
C ARG A 172 -7.04 -6.30 0.75
N GLY A 173 -5.86 -6.92 0.70
CA GLY A 173 -5.55 -8.00 -0.23
C GLY A 173 -5.75 -7.62 -1.71
N ARG A 174 -5.69 -6.33 -2.04
CA ARG A 174 -5.92 -5.80 -3.40
C ARG A 174 -4.70 -5.08 -3.91
N VAL A 175 -4.52 -5.15 -5.23
CA VAL A 175 -3.49 -4.40 -5.92
C VAL A 175 -3.75 -2.90 -5.76
N ALA A 176 -2.74 -2.18 -5.31
CA ALA A 176 -2.76 -0.72 -5.17
C ALA A 176 -2.12 -0.09 -6.41
N GLU A 177 -2.88 0.05 -7.49
CA GLU A 177 -2.39 0.44 -8.82
C GLU A 177 -1.64 1.79 -8.86
N LEU A 178 -1.94 2.70 -7.92
CA LEU A 178 -1.35 4.03 -7.86
C LEU A 178 -0.34 4.22 -6.72
N GLN A 179 -0.10 3.19 -5.91
CA GLN A 179 0.89 3.24 -4.83
C GLN A 179 2.22 2.65 -5.30
N ARG A 180 3.31 3.25 -4.82
CA ARG A 180 4.69 2.80 -5.05
C ARG A 180 5.47 2.89 -3.76
N TRP A 181 6.50 2.05 -3.60
CA TRP A 181 7.42 2.22 -2.49
C TRP A 181 8.23 3.51 -2.66
N PRO A 182 8.44 4.25 -1.55
CA PRO A 182 9.26 5.46 -1.57
C PRO A 182 10.76 5.13 -1.65
N ASP A 183 11.54 6.19 -1.79
CA ASP A 183 13.00 6.23 -1.54
C ASP A 183 13.85 5.22 -2.33
N GLY A 184 13.40 4.80 -3.52
CA GLY A 184 14.17 3.89 -4.39
C GLY A 184 13.90 2.39 -4.17
N LEU A 185 13.10 2.01 -3.19
CA LEU A 185 12.74 0.60 -2.96
C LEU A 185 11.98 0.01 -4.15
N GLN A 186 11.12 0.79 -4.80
CA GLN A 186 10.43 0.37 -6.03
C GLN A 186 11.43 -0.05 -7.12
N ALA A 187 12.45 0.76 -7.38
CA ALA A 187 13.48 0.46 -8.37
C ALA A 187 14.33 -0.76 -7.99
N ALA A 188 14.57 -0.97 -6.69
CA ALA A 188 15.27 -2.16 -6.20
C ALA A 188 14.45 -3.45 -6.43
N VAL A 189 13.12 -3.40 -6.22
CA VAL A 189 12.23 -4.55 -6.50
C VAL A 189 12.09 -4.79 -8.00
N GLU A 190 12.00 -3.75 -8.82
CA GLU A 190 11.99 -3.88 -10.29
C GLU A 190 13.30 -4.50 -10.80
N ALA A 191 14.44 -4.10 -10.24
CA ALA A 191 15.73 -4.72 -10.52
C ALA A 191 15.76 -6.20 -10.10
N LYS A 192 15.25 -6.53 -8.91
CA LYS A 192 15.11 -7.91 -8.43
C LYS A 192 14.35 -8.80 -9.42
N GLU A 193 13.29 -8.28 -10.03
CA GLU A 193 12.45 -8.97 -11.01
C GLU A 193 13.00 -8.89 -12.44
N GLY A 194 14.14 -8.23 -12.67
CA GLY A 194 14.72 -8.05 -14.01
C GLY A 194 13.86 -7.20 -14.95
N LEU A 195 13.09 -6.29 -14.39
CA LEU A 195 12.23 -5.37 -15.12
C LEU A 195 12.94 -4.05 -15.41
N GLU A 196 12.42 -3.33 -16.42
CA GLU A 196 12.85 -1.96 -16.68
C GLU A 196 12.52 -1.08 -15.46
N ARG A 197 13.55 -0.41 -14.94
CA ARG A 197 13.43 0.39 -13.72
C ARG A 197 12.63 1.64 -13.99
N THR A 198 11.65 1.90 -13.15
CA THR A 198 11.05 3.24 -13.12
C THR A 198 12.06 4.21 -12.52
N GLN A 199 12.15 5.40 -13.10
CA GLN A 199 13.05 6.46 -12.64
C GLN A 199 12.84 6.68 -11.13
N THR A 200 13.94 6.82 -10.39
CA THR A 200 13.87 7.09 -8.95
C THR A 200 13.21 8.45 -8.75
N GLY A 201 12.02 8.43 -8.16
CA GLY A 201 11.27 9.66 -7.93
C GLY A 201 11.84 10.42 -6.75
N GLN A 202 12.07 11.71 -6.89
CA GLN A 202 12.18 12.60 -5.74
C GLN A 202 10.79 12.76 -5.14
N VAL A 203 10.66 12.56 -3.83
CA VAL A 203 9.43 12.91 -3.12
C VAL A 203 9.26 14.43 -3.19
N LEU A 204 8.23 14.88 -3.89
CA LEU A 204 7.90 16.30 -4.03
C LEU A 204 7.06 16.78 -2.87
N ASP A 205 6.08 15.98 -2.46
CA ASP A 205 5.19 16.28 -1.34
C ASP A 205 4.51 15.01 -0.81
N THR A 206 4.05 15.06 0.46
CA THR A 206 3.35 13.94 1.09
C THR A 206 2.20 14.43 1.95
N VAL A 207 1.13 13.66 2.00
CA VAL A 207 0.00 13.89 2.93
C VAL A 207 -0.52 12.57 3.48
N THR A 208 -0.75 12.48 4.78
CA THR A 208 -1.46 11.34 5.38
C THR A 208 -2.96 11.52 5.25
N VAL A 209 -3.73 10.43 5.27
CA VAL A 209 -5.19 10.50 5.28
C VAL A 209 -5.68 11.29 6.50
N GLN A 210 -5.04 11.12 7.65
CA GLN A 210 -5.37 11.89 8.86
C GLN A 210 -5.17 13.39 8.64
N ALA A 211 -4.05 13.83 8.05
CA ALA A 211 -3.78 15.22 7.76
C ALA A 211 -4.77 15.78 6.71
N LEU A 212 -5.10 14.98 5.68
CA LEU A 212 -6.09 15.33 4.67
C LEU A 212 -7.46 15.59 5.30
N MET A 213 -7.93 14.69 6.17
CA MET A 213 -9.22 14.85 6.86
C MET A 213 -9.23 16.04 7.82
N GLY A 214 -8.10 16.37 8.43
CA GLY A 214 -7.93 17.56 9.26
C GLY A 214 -8.15 18.90 8.53
N ARG A 215 -8.13 18.91 7.20
CA ARG A 215 -8.45 20.11 6.38
C ARG A 215 -9.95 20.40 6.32
N TYR A 216 -10.80 19.39 6.51
CA TYR A 216 -12.25 19.56 6.45
C TYR A 216 -12.81 20.16 7.74
N LYS A 217 -13.71 21.12 7.61
CA LYS A 217 -14.38 21.73 8.76
C LYS A 217 -15.24 20.73 9.55
N ARG A 218 -15.81 19.76 8.86
CA ARG A 218 -16.62 18.68 9.43
C ARG A 218 -16.33 17.37 8.72
N VAL A 219 -16.14 16.32 9.49
CA VAL A 219 -15.98 14.95 9.01
C VAL A 219 -17.05 14.11 9.67
N CYS A 220 -17.69 13.26 8.91
CA CYS A 220 -18.53 12.17 9.39
C CYS A 220 -18.34 10.97 8.49
N GLY A 221 -18.81 9.79 8.91
CA GLY A 221 -18.67 8.61 8.10
C GLY A 221 -19.66 7.53 8.51
N MET A 222 -19.60 6.42 7.79
CA MET A 222 -20.42 5.25 8.03
C MET A 222 -19.59 3.99 7.75
N THR A 223 -19.88 2.93 8.49
CA THR A 223 -19.31 1.60 8.30
C THR A 223 -20.09 0.59 9.12
N GLY A 224 -20.05 -0.68 8.73
CA GLY A 224 -20.64 -1.79 9.48
C GLY A 224 -19.85 -2.18 10.73
N THR A 225 -18.61 -1.72 10.90
CA THR A 225 -17.64 -2.20 11.92
C THR A 225 -17.09 -1.10 12.83
N ALA A 226 -17.70 0.11 12.81
CA ALA A 226 -17.22 1.29 13.54
C ALA A 226 -17.06 1.12 15.06
N LEU A 227 -17.82 0.22 15.69
CA LEU A 227 -17.77 0.05 17.15
C LEU A 227 -16.40 -0.41 17.62
N ALA A 228 -15.73 -1.29 16.86
CA ALA A 228 -14.39 -1.78 17.17
C ALA A 228 -13.34 -0.66 17.10
N ALA A 229 -13.51 0.30 16.21
CA ALA A 229 -12.61 1.44 15.98
C ALA A 229 -13.01 2.71 16.75
N GLY A 230 -14.03 2.65 17.62
CA GLY A 230 -14.63 3.81 18.25
C GLY A 230 -13.68 4.65 19.12
N GLU A 231 -12.70 4.03 19.77
CA GLU A 231 -11.68 4.72 20.56
C GLU A 231 -10.72 5.51 19.67
N GLN A 232 -10.25 4.91 18.59
CA GLN A 232 -9.37 5.56 17.62
C GLN A 232 -10.08 6.72 16.91
N LEU A 233 -11.33 6.53 16.45
CA LEU A 233 -12.13 7.59 15.82
C LEU A 233 -12.30 8.78 16.75
N ARG A 234 -12.51 8.54 18.05
CA ARG A 234 -12.61 9.61 19.04
C ARG A 234 -11.28 10.31 19.28
N THR A 235 -10.20 9.54 19.41
CA THR A 235 -8.87 10.08 19.75
C THR A 235 -8.28 10.87 18.58
N PHE A 236 -8.40 10.37 17.35
CA PHE A 236 -7.76 10.99 16.18
C PHE A 236 -8.58 12.11 15.55
N TYR A 237 -9.92 12.01 15.61
CA TYR A 237 -10.80 12.93 14.88
C TYR A 237 -11.89 13.58 15.74
N GLY A 238 -11.99 13.22 17.02
CA GLY A 238 -13.08 13.70 17.90
C GLY A 238 -14.45 13.14 17.53
N LEU A 239 -14.53 12.06 16.76
CA LEU A 239 -15.77 11.48 16.27
C LEU A 239 -16.37 10.50 17.28
N GLY A 240 -17.66 10.66 17.57
CA GLY A 240 -18.45 9.68 18.33
C GLY A 240 -19.10 8.68 17.40
N VAL A 241 -19.21 7.41 17.85
CA VAL A 241 -19.90 6.35 17.12
C VAL A 241 -21.32 6.18 17.64
N SER A 242 -22.28 6.14 16.72
CA SER A 242 -23.70 5.87 17.02
C SER A 242 -24.17 4.65 16.20
N VAL A 243 -24.86 3.73 16.85
CA VAL A 243 -25.43 2.57 16.17
C VAL A 243 -26.75 2.99 15.51
N VAL A 244 -26.87 2.64 14.23
CA VAL A 244 -28.12 2.76 13.48
C VAL A 244 -28.64 1.35 13.21
N GLU A 245 -29.79 1.03 13.75
CA GLU A 245 -30.39 -0.30 13.60
C GLU A 245 -30.70 -0.61 12.13
N PRO A 246 -30.49 -1.84 11.67
CA PRO A 246 -30.85 -2.27 10.32
C PRO A 246 -32.36 -2.12 10.07
N ASN A 247 -32.71 -1.79 8.81
CA ASN A 247 -34.13 -1.70 8.41
C ASN A 247 -34.86 -3.04 8.47
N GLU A 248 -34.15 -4.14 8.24
CA GLU A 248 -34.67 -5.51 8.31
C GLU A 248 -33.91 -6.34 9.35
N PRO A 249 -34.56 -7.36 9.96
CA PRO A 249 -33.88 -8.23 10.90
C PRO A 249 -32.69 -8.94 10.29
N LEU A 250 -31.58 -9.03 11.06
CA LEU A 250 -30.40 -9.75 10.65
C LEU A 250 -30.68 -11.25 10.54
N VAL A 251 -30.56 -11.82 9.33
CA VAL A 251 -30.72 -13.25 9.06
C VAL A 251 -29.37 -13.99 8.95
N ARG A 252 -28.27 -13.28 9.01
CA ARG A 252 -26.92 -13.87 9.01
C ARG A 252 -26.71 -14.69 10.27
N VAL A 253 -26.14 -15.87 10.10
CA VAL A 253 -25.70 -16.74 11.19
C VAL A 253 -24.16 -16.74 11.18
N ASP A 254 -23.57 -16.26 12.27
CA ASP A 254 -22.13 -16.30 12.47
C ASP A 254 -21.77 -17.60 13.21
N GLU A 255 -21.00 -18.46 12.54
CA GLU A 255 -20.50 -19.68 13.15
C GLU A 255 -19.28 -19.40 14.04
N VAL A 256 -19.01 -20.30 14.97
CA VAL A 256 -17.79 -20.22 15.80
C VAL A 256 -16.54 -20.50 14.99
N ASP A 257 -15.44 -19.89 15.41
CA ASP A 257 -14.13 -20.11 14.80
C ASP A 257 -13.71 -21.58 14.88
N ARG A 258 -13.16 -22.10 13.78
CA ARG A 258 -12.60 -23.44 13.69
C ARG A 258 -11.07 -23.34 13.66
N VAL A 259 -10.40 -23.86 14.67
CA VAL A 259 -8.94 -23.80 14.79
C VAL A 259 -8.34 -25.14 14.36
N TYR A 260 -7.27 -25.07 13.55
CA TYR A 260 -6.56 -26.23 13.02
C TYR A 260 -5.10 -26.21 13.48
N ALA A 261 -4.50 -27.38 13.63
CA ALA A 261 -3.11 -27.50 14.05
C ALA A 261 -2.12 -27.15 12.94
N THR A 262 -2.50 -27.34 11.69
CA THR A 262 -1.64 -27.12 10.52
C THR A 262 -2.39 -26.39 9.39
N ALA A 263 -1.63 -25.63 8.56
CA ALA A 263 -2.20 -24.95 7.39
C ALA A 263 -2.83 -25.92 6.38
N PRO A 264 -2.24 -27.09 6.05
CA PRO A 264 -2.90 -28.06 5.16
C PRO A 264 -4.26 -28.57 5.66
N GLU A 265 -4.41 -28.78 6.98
CA GLU A 265 -5.69 -29.18 7.55
C GLU A 265 -6.73 -28.06 7.45
N LYS A 266 -6.33 -26.81 7.70
CA LYS A 266 -7.19 -25.63 7.49
C LYS A 266 -7.64 -25.56 6.03
N THR A 267 -6.73 -25.64 5.08
CA THR A 267 -7.01 -25.55 3.65
C THR A 267 -8.00 -26.65 3.19
N ALA A 268 -7.76 -27.89 3.63
CA ALA A 268 -8.66 -29.01 3.31
C ALA A 268 -10.08 -28.78 3.87
N ALA A 269 -10.19 -28.23 5.07
CA ALA A 269 -11.48 -27.92 5.68
C ALA A 269 -12.21 -26.76 4.97
N VAL A 270 -11.48 -25.73 4.53
CA VAL A 270 -12.03 -24.62 3.73
C VAL A 270 -12.59 -25.15 2.41
N VAL A 271 -11.80 -25.96 1.68
CA VAL A 271 -12.24 -26.58 0.42
C VAL A 271 -13.51 -27.43 0.62
N ALA A 272 -13.54 -28.24 1.67
CA ALA A 272 -14.71 -29.06 1.98
C ALA A 272 -15.97 -28.21 2.24
N ALA A 273 -15.85 -27.14 3.01
CA ALA A 273 -16.94 -26.23 3.30
C ALA A 273 -17.44 -25.49 2.04
N VAL A 274 -16.51 -25.07 1.15
CA VAL A 274 -16.87 -24.45 -0.14
C VAL A 274 -17.65 -25.43 -1.02
N VAL A 275 -17.18 -26.67 -1.14
CA VAL A 275 -17.84 -27.70 -1.93
C VAL A 275 -19.25 -28.01 -1.39
N GLU A 276 -19.41 -28.11 -0.08
CA GLU A 276 -20.70 -28.34 0.57
C GLU A 276 -21.66 -27.18 0.29
N ALA A 277 -21.25 -25.94 0.50
CA ALA A 277 -22.10 -24.78 0.25
C ALA A 277 -22.44 -24.64 -1.25
N HIS A 278 -21.47 -24.87 -2.14
CA HIS A 278 -21.67 -24.81 -3.58
C HIS A 278 -22.68 -25.86 -4.07
N ALA A 279 -22.67 -27.06 -3.49
CA ALA A 279 -23.62 -28.12 -3.83
C ALA A 279 -25.08 -27.74 -3.56
N THR A 280 -25.33 -26.79 -2.66
CA THR A 280 -26.68 -26.24 -2.40
C THR A 280 -27.09 -25.15 -3.39
N GLY A 281 -26.20 -24.68 -4.26
CA GLY A 281 -26.38 -23.52 -5.15
C GLY A 281 -26.14 -22.18 -4.46
N GLN A 282 -25.61 -22.16 -3.23
CA GLN A 282 -25.29 -20.95 -2.49
C GLN A 282 -23.99 -20.32 -3.05
N PRO A 283 -23.96 -19.00 -3.34
CA PRO A 283 -22.71 -18.31 -3.65
C PRO A 283 -21.79 -18.27 -2.43
N VAL A 284 -20.49 -18.52 -2.66
CA VAL A 284 -19.48 -18.59 -1.61
C VAL A 284 -18.41 -17.54 -1.85
N LEU A 285 -18.09 -16.75 -0.83
CA LEU A 285 -16.97 -15.82 -0.82
C LEU A 285 -15.91 -16.35 0.14
N VAL A 286 -14.68 -16.53 -0.36
CA VAL A 286 -13.54 -16.97 0.45
C VAL A 286 -12.57 -15.81 0.57
N GLY A 287 -12.26 -15.39 1.79
CA GLY A 287 -11.21 -14.42 2.08
C GLY A 287 -9.89 -15.12 2.37
N THR A 288 -8.81 -14.62 1.80
CA THR A 288 -7.43 -15.09 2.02
C THR A 288 -6.55 -13.96 2.54
N HIS A 289 -5.40 -14.30 3.11
CA HIS A 289 -4.47 -13.30 3.65
C HIS A 289 -3.63 -12.64 2.55
N ASP A 290 -3.34 -13.38 1.47
CA ASP A 290 -2.52 -12.92 0.37
C ASP A 290 -2.96 -13.53 -0.97
N VAL A 291 -2.30 -13.09 -2.05
CA VAL A 291 -2.59 -13.54 -3.41
C VAL A 291 -2.18 -15.00 -3.61
N GLU A 292 -1.07 -15.44 -3.00
CA GLU A 292 -0.56 -16.81 -3.10
C GLU A 292 -1.57 -17.81 -2.54
N GLU A 293 -2.09 -17.56 -1.32
CA GLU A 293 -3.14 -18.39 -0.72
C GLU A 293 -4.43 -18.41 -1.58
N SER A 294 -4.76 -17.29 -2.23
CA SER A 294 -5.92 -17.21 -3.13
C SER A 294 -5.74 -18.04 -4.39
N GLU A 295 -4.55 -18.00 -5.00
CA GLU A 295 -4.24 -18.77 -6.19
C GLU A 295 -4.18 -20.27 -5.89
N ASP A 296 -3.56 -20.66 -4.79
CA ASP A 296 -3.49 -22.05 -4.34
C ASP A 296 -4.91 -22.62 -4.10
N LEU A 297 -5.77 -21.88 -3.42
CA LEU A 297 -7.16 -22.30 -3.22
C LEU A 297 -7.94 -22.41 -4.55
N SER A 298 -7.69 -21.51 -5.49
CA SER A 298 -8.31 -21.53 -6.81
C SER A 298 -7.88 -22.78 -7.61
N LEU A 299 -6.60 -23.14 -7.58
CA LEU A 299 -6.07 -24.32 -8.26
C LEU A 299 -6.62 -25.64 -7.69
N ILE A 300 -6.77 -25.72 -6.39
CA ILE A 300 -7.37 -26.91 -5.71
C ILE A 300 -8.86 -27.07 -6.08
N HIS A 301 -9.54 -25.95 -6.32
CA HIS A 301 -10.98 -25.94 -6.60
C HIS A 301 -11.33 -26.28 -8.05
N ILE A 302 -10.43 -26.01 -8.99
CA ILE A 302 -10.59 -26.34 -10.42
C ILE A 302 -10.32 -27.82 -10.68
#